data_190c6fedc09f142d04c45bcf1e6a8914
#
_entry.id   190c6fedc09f142d04c45bcf1e6a8914
#
_cell.length_a   1.000
_cell.length_b   1.000
_cell.length_c   1.000
_cell.angle_alpha   90.00
_cell.angle_beta   90.00
_cell.angle_gamma   90.00
#
_symmetry.space_group_name_H-M   'P 1'
#
loop_
_entity.id
_entity.type
_entity.pdbx_description
1 polymer ?
#
loop_
_entity_poly.entity_id
_entity_poly.type
_entity_poly.pdbx_seq_one_letter_code
_entity_poly.pdbx_strand_id
1 'polypeptide(L)'
;MAAVIAARHLQVPVPSIQYGVSRIEQVEHRLNMKRTPGGISIIDDAFNSNPDGARMALDVLRRMTQGKRIIITPGMIELGEKQVEYNLILGKQIAEVCDYVMVVGRYNREAILKGLQEKNYPEDKVFVADTFADAQARLAQIAQPGDTVLYENDLPDTFK
;
A
#
# COMPACT_ATOMS: atom_id res chain seq x y z
N MET A 1 4.67 -10.58 -16.91
CA MET A 1 5.44 -11.83 -17.15
C MET A 1 4.63 -12.89 -17.92
N ALA A 2 3.44 -13.31 -17.43
CA ALA A 2 2.64 -14.35 -18.11
C ALA A 2 2.36 -14.06 -19.59
N ALA A 3 1.98 -12.81 -19.93
CA ALA A 3 1.72 -12.41 -21.32
C ALA A 3 2.97 -12.55 -22.22
N VAL A 4 4.15 -12.25 -21.70
CA VAL A 4 5.42 -12.41 -22.45
C VAL A 4 5.73 -13.90 -22.69
N ILE A 5 5.49 -14.75 -21.71
CA ILE A 5 5.67 -16.20 -21.82
C ILE A 5 4.69 -16.76 -22.87
N ALA A 6 3.41 -16.38 -22.80
CA ALA A 6 2.40 -16.79 -23.75
C ALA A 6 2.73 -16.32 -25.18
N ALA A 7 3.15 -15.08 -25.36
CA ALA A 7 3.55 -14.54 -26.64
C ALA A 7 4.75 -15.30 -27.23
N ARG A 8 5.74 -15.64 -26.41
CA ARG A 8 6.87 -16.48 -26.82
C ARG A 8 6.45 -17.89 -27.22
N HIS A 9 5.55 -18.51 -26.46
CA HIS A 9 5.00 -19.82 -26.79
C HIS A 9 4.27 -19.80 -28.14
N LEU A 10 3.57 -18.71 -28.41
CA LEU A 10 2.89 -18.47 -29.70
C LEU A 10 3.83 -17.97 -30.82
N GLN A 11 5.14 -18.03 -30.61
CA GLN A 11 6.19 -17.65 -31.55
C GLN A 11 6.09 -16.18 -32.07
N VAL A 12 5.51 -15.28 -31.25
CA VAL A 12 5.52 -13.85 -31.58
C VAL A 12 6.97 -13.33 -31.62
N PRO A 13 7.36 -12.58 -32.67
CA PRO A 13 8.70 -12.04 -32.79
C PRO A 13 9.10 -11.18 -31.58
N VAL A 14 10.34 -11.35 -31.11
CA VAL A 14 10.85 -10.62 -29.93
C VAL A 14 10.69 -9.10 -30.05
N PRO A 15 10.96 -8.45 -31.19
CA PRO A 15 10.74 -7.01 -31.33
C PRO A 15 9.27 -6.59 -31.12
N SER A 16 8.31 -7.42 -31.56
CA SER A 16 6.88 -7.16 -31.34
C SER A 16 6.51 -7.31 -29.86
N ILE A 17 7.09 -8.26 -29.15
CA ILE A 17 6.90 -8.41 -27.70
C ILE A 17 7.50 -7.21 -26.97
N GLN A 18 8.70 -6.77 -27.32
CA GLN A 18 9.34 -5.58 -26.75
C GLN A 18 8.50 -4.33 -26.98
N TYR A 19 8.01 -4.13 -28.19
CA TYR A 19 7.11 -3.02 -28.51
C TYR A 19 5.84 -3.07 -27.68
N GLY A 20 5.19 -4.24 -27.56
CA GLY A 20 3.99 -4.40 -26.74
C GLY A 20 4.24 -4.07 -25.26
N VAL A 21 5.35 -4.58 -24.71
CA VAL A 21 5.74 -4.32 -23.31
C VAL A 21 6.01 -2.83 -23.08
N SER A 22 6.64 -2.13 -24.00
CA SER A 22 6.91 -0.68 -23.89
C SER A 22 5.66 0.19 -23.93
N ARG A 23 4.54 -0.37 -24.37
CA ARG A 23 3.24 0.32 -24.48
C ARG A 23 2.27 -0.05 -23.35
N ILE A 24 2.69 -0.88 -22.40
CA ILE A 24 1.84 -1.22 -21.25
C ILE A 24 1.72 0.03 -20.37
N GLU A 25 0.50 0.50 -20.21
CA GLU A 25 0.16 1.55 -19.27
C GLU A 25 -0.04 0.97 -17.87
N GLN A 26 0.29 1.75 -16.85
CA GLN A 26 0.01 1.36 -15.47
C GLN A 26 -1.50 1.35 -15.24
N VAL A 27 -1.99 0.33 -14.56
CA VAL A 27 -3.39 0.26 -14.13
C VAL A 27 -3.55 1.16 -12.92
N GLU A 28 -4.53 2.06 -12.95
CA GLU A 28 -4.86 2.92 -11.81
C GLU A 28 -5.17 2.09 -10.57
N HIS A 29 -4.79 2.60 -9.40
CA HIS A 29 -4.96 1.96 -8.08
C HIS A 29 -4.29 0.58 -7.93
N ARG A 30 -3.27 0.28 -8.76
CA ARG A 30 -2.48 -0.95 -8.66
C ARG A 30 -0.99 -0.64 -8.73
N LEU A 31 -0.40 -0.37 -7.56
CA LEU A 31 1.00 0.06 -7.40
C LEU A 31 1.37 1.22 -8.34
N ASN A 32 0.41 2.10 -8.61
CA ASN A 32 0.62 3.23 -9.50
C ASN A 32 1.39 4.33 -8.77
N MET A 33 2.58 4.66 -9.28
CA MET A 33 3.42 5.70 -8.68
C MET A 33 3.19 7.04 -9.35
N LYS A 34 2.83 8.05 -8.54
CA LYS A 34 2.63 9.44 -8.96
C LYS A 34 3.51 10.35 -8.10
N ARG A 35 4.00 11.44 -8.67
CA ARG A 35 4.70 12.48 -7.92
C ARG A 35 3.86 13.75 -7.91
N THR A 36 3.63 14.29 -6.72
CA THR A 36 2.88 15.53 -6.56
C THR A 36 3.75 16.75 -6.88
N PRO A 37 3.17 17.89 -7.26
CA PRO A 37 3.90 19.15 -7.42
C PRO A 37 4.65 19.56 -6.14
N GLY A 38 4.16 19.17 -4.96
CA GLY A 38 4.80 19.40 -3.66
C GLY A 38 5.99 18.48 -3.37
N GLY A 39 6.40 17.62 -4.32
CA GLY A 39 7.58 16.77 -4.17
C GLY A 39 7.35 15.50 -3.34
N ILE A 40 6.10 15.17 -2.99
CA ILE A 40 5.71 13.93 -2.32
C ILE A 40 5.47 12.86 -3.38
N SER A 41 5.99 11.66 -3.18
CA SER A 41 5.69 10.49 -4.00
C SER A 41 4.47 9.75 -3.43
N ILE A 42 3.55 9.36 -4.29
CA ILE A 42 2.37 8.57 -3.94
C ILE A 42 2.48 7.21 -4.62
N ILE A 43 2.33 6.14 -3.86
CA ILE A 43 2.11 4.79 -4.34
C ILE A 43 0.63 4.49 -4.10
N ASP A 44 -0.12 4.41 -5.19
CA ASP A 44 -1.55 4.18 -5.17
C ASP A 44 -1.83 2.70 -5.44
N ASP A 45 -2.14 1.95 -4.39
CA ASP A 45 -2.54 0.53 -4.41
C ASP A 45 -3.89 0.34 -3.70
N ALA A 46 -4.80 1.28 -3.96
CA ALA A 46 -6.04 1.42 -3.21
C ALA A 46 -7.23 0.61 -3.75
N PHE A 47 -7.05 -0.27 -4.74
CA PHE A 47 -8.20 -0.96 -5.36
C PHE A 47 -8.73 -2.13 -4.53
N ASN A 48 -7.88 -3.07 -4.20
CA ASN A 48 -8.16 -4.26 -3.38
C ASN A 48 -6.84 -4.87 -2.95
N SER A 49 -6.77 -5.33 -1.71
CA SER A 49 -5.55 -5.86 -1.14
C SER A 49 -5.72 -7.32 -0.70
N ASN A 50 -4.62 -8.05 -0.78
CA ASN A 50 -4.46 -9.39 -0.24
C ASN A 50 -3.07 -9.51 0.39
N PRO A 51 -2.80 -10.56 1.20
CA PRO A 51 -1.55 -10.67 1.95
C PRO A 51 -0.27 -10.58 1.11
N ASP A 52 -0.27 -11.15 -0.09
CA ASP A 52 0.89 -11.10 -0.99
C ASP A 52 1.03 -9.74 -1.67
N GLY A 53 -0.10 -9.14 -2.09
CA GLY A 53 -0.14 -7.79 -2.65
C GLY A 53 0.37 -6.75 -1.67
N ALA A 54 -0.17 -6.74 -0.45
CA ALA A 54 0.25 -5.82 0.61
C ALA A 54 1.75 -5.95 0.94
N ARG A 55 2.27 -7.19 1.00
CA ARG A 55 3.70 -7.43 1.17
C ARG A 55 4.52 -6.85 0.02
N MET A 56 4.07 -7.02 -1.23
CA MET A 56 4.75 -6.47 -2.40
C MET A 56 4.71 -4.94 -2.41
N ALA A 57 3.60 -4.32 -2.03
CA ALA A 57 3.47 -2.86 -1.92
C ALA A 57 4.42 -2.30 -0.85
N LEU A 58 4.52 -2.97 0.30
CA LEU A 58 5.50 -2.62 1.35
C LEU A 58 6.94 -2.81 0.88
N ASP A 59 7.25 -3.84 0.08
CA ASP A 59 8.59 -4.04 -0.48
C ASP A 59 8.96 -2.92 -1.49
N VAL A 60 7.99 -2.40 -2.23
CA VAL A 60 8.18 -1.20 -3.07
C VAL A 60 8.44 0.03 -2.20
N LEU A 61 7.61 0.25 -1.18
CA LEU A 61 7.77 1.38 -0.25
C LEU A 61 9.14 1.33 0.46
N ARG A 62 9.60 0.16 0.86
CA ARG A 62 10.93 -0.04 1.51
C ARG A 62 12.08 0.47 0.66
N ARG A 63 11.95 0.45 -0.67
CA ARG A 63 12.98 0.93 -1.60
C ARG A 63 13.00 2.45 -1.76
N MET A 64 12.02 3.14 -1.21
CA MET A 64 11.99 4.60 -1.19
C MET A 64 12.92 5.10 -0.09
N THR A 65 14.01 5.77 -0.50
CA THR A 65 15.10 6.18 0.41
C THR A 65 15.11 7.68 0.71
N GLN A 66 14.23 8.45 0.07
CA GLN A 66 14.08 9.88 0.30
C GLN A 66 12.90 10.13 1.23
N GLY A 67 13.14 10.87 2.32
CA GLY A 67 12.09 11.24 3.26
C GLY A 67 11.49 10.07 4.04
N LYS A 68 10.30 10.30 4.60
CA LYS A 68 9.55 9.31 5.40
C LYS A 68 8.75 8.38 4.49
N ARG A 69 8.62 7.15 4.93
CA ARG A 69 7.71 6.14 4.36
C ARG A 69 6.45 6.11 5.19
N ILE A 70 5.38 6.61 4.62
CA ILE A 70 4.07 6.75 5.27
C ILE A 70 3.11 5.74 4.64
N ILE A 71 2.33 5.05 5.45
CA ILE A 71 1.23 4.21 4.97
C ILE A 71 -0.10 4.72 5.49
N ILE A 72 -1.12 4.66 4.64
CA ILE A 72 -2.53 4.89 4.98
C ILE A 72 -3.28 3.63 4.55
N THR A 73 -3.90 2.95 5.51
CA THR A 73 -4.58 1.69 5.23
C THR A 73 -5.76 1.44 6.18
N PRO A 74 -6.88 0.91 5.67
CA PRO A 74 -7.95 0.34 6.49
C PRO A 74 -7.72 -1.16 6.78
N GLY A 75 -6.62 -1.73 6.30
CA GLY A 75 -6.35 -3.16 6.31
C GLY A 75 -7.04 -3.91 5.19
N MET A 76 -6.94 -5.23 5.23
CA MET A 76 -7.47 -6.14 4.21
C MET A 76 -8.81 -6.75 4.65
N ILE A 77 -9.68 -7.03 3.69
CA ILE A 77 -11.00 -7.68 3.89
C ILE A 77 -11.11 -8.96 3.07
N GLU A 78 -12.22 -9.67 3.22
CA GLU A 78 -12.54 -10.89 2.46
C GLU A 78 -11.56 -12.06 2.70
N LEU A 79 -10.94 -12.10 3.88
CA LEU A 79 -9.97 -13.13 4.26
C LEU A 79 -10.58 -14.28 5.08
N GLY A 80 -11.90 -14.28 5.24
CA GLY A 80 -12.64 -15.32 5.99
C GLY A 80 -12.15 -15.44 7.44
N GLU A 81 -11.97 -16.66 7.91
CA GLU A 81 -11.52 -16.94 9.29
C GLU A 81 -10.14 -16.37 9.62
N LYS A 82 -9.34 -16.07 8.60
CA LYS A 82 -7.98 -15.51 8.74
C LYS A 82 -7.93 -13.97 8.75
N GLN A 83 -9.07 -13.33 8.77
CA GLN A 83 -9.19 -11.87 8.73
C GLN A 83 -8.30 -11.18 9.78
N VAL A 84 -8.41 -11.61 11.03
CA VAL A 84 -7.63 -11.04 12.14
C VAL A 84 -6.14 -11.39 12.03
N GLU A 85 -5.84 -12.65 11.71
CA GLU A 85 -4.46 -13.13 11.58
C GLU A 85 -3.66 -12.35 10.53
N TYR A 86 -4.20 -12.21 9.32
CA TYR A 86 -3.50 -11.52 8.24
C TYR A 86 -3.37 -10.01 8.47
N ASN A 87 -4.36 -9.36 9.10
CA ASN A 87 -4.23 -7.95 9.46
C ASN A 87 -3.23 -7.71 10.61
N LEU A 88 -3.09 -8.66 11.53
CA LEU A 88 -2.03 -8.63 12.54
C LEU A 88 -0.65 -8.78 11.88
N ILE A 89 -0.51 -9.71 10.91
CA ILE A 89 0.71 -9.87 10.12
C ILE A 89 1.03 -8.59 9.35
N LEU A 90 0.03 -7.99 8.72
CA LEU A 90 0.18 -6.69 8.03
C LEU A 90 0.74 -5.62 8.97
N GLY A 91 0.19 -5.49 10.19
CA GLY A 91 0.69 -4.57 11.21
C GLY A 91 2.17 -4.80 11.53
N LYS A 92 2.61 -6.06 11.65
CA LYS A 92 4.02 -6.40 11.87
C LYS A 92 4.91 -6.00 10.69
N GLN A 93 4.45 -6.24 9.46
CA GLN A 93 5.19 -5.87 8.24
C GLN A 93 5.30 -4.35 8.08
N ILE A 94 4.23 -3.62 8.39
CA ILE A 94 4.21 -2.16 8.41
C ILE A 94 5.25 -1.62 9.39
N ALA A 95 5.34 -2.18 10.60
CA ALA A 95 6.30 -1.77 11.62
C ALA A 95 7.76 -1.89 11.16
N GLU A 96 8.06 -2.82 10.25
CA GLU A 96 9.41 -3.04 9.72
C GLU A 96 9.79 -2.11 8.56
N VAL A 97 8.79 -1.44 7.96
CA VAL A 97 8.99 -0.66 6.73
C VAL A 97 8.70 0.82 6.93
N CYS A 98 7.62 1.15 7.61
CA CYS A 98 7.07 2.49 7.64
C CYS A 98 7.64 3.35 8.77
N ASP A 99 7.82 4.62 8.50
CA ASP A 99 8.25 5.63 9.49
C ASP A 99 7.04 6.32 10.15
N TYR A 100 5.85 6.26 9.51
CA TYR A 100 4.59 6.75 10.05
C TYR A 100 3.41 5.93 9.52
N VAL A 101 2.44 5.66 10.38
CA VAL A 101 1.30 4.78 10.07
C VAL A 101 -0.02 5.50 10.34
N MET A 102 -0.94 5.43 9.40
CA MET A 102 -2.31 5.89 9.57
C MET A 102 -3.27 4.71 9.35
N VAL A 103 -3.94 4.29 10.42
CA VAL A 103 -4.94 3.22 10.38
C VAL A 103 -6.31 3.84 10.26
N VAL A 104 -7.02 3.55 9.17
CA VAL A 104 -8.32 4.16 8.85
C VAL A 104 -9.47 3.20 9.18
N GLY A 105 -10.56 3.75 9.71
CA GLY A 105 -11.75 2.98 10.03
C GLY A 105 -11.60 2.10 11.28
N ARG A 106 -12.60 1.24 11.53
CA ARG A 106 -12.68 0.43 12.76
C ARG A 106 -12.49 -1.06 12.53
N TYR A 107 -12.80 -1.53 11.33
CA TYR A 107 -12.97 -2.96 11.05
C TYR A 107 -11.73 -3.81 11.34
N ASN A 108 -10.55 -3.37 10.88
CA ASN A 108 -9.28 -4.11 11.07
C ASN A 108 -8.33 -3.43 12.07
N ARG A 109 -8.74 -2.31 12.66
CA ARG A 109 -7.93 -1.43 13.52
C ARG A 109 -7.19 -2.20 14.60
N GLU A 110 -7.91 -2.99 15.40
CA GLU A 110 -7.33 -3.69 16.54
C GLU A 110 -6.25 -4.69 16.12
N ALA A 111 -6.49 -5.44 15.04
CA ALA A 111 -5.52 -6.41 14.54
C ALA A 111 -4.23 -5.74 14.06
N ILE A 112 -4.35 -4.63 13.31
CA ILE A 112 -3.18 -3.88 12.81
C ILE A 112 -2.41 -3.28 13.98
N LEU A 113 -3.10 -2.59 14.90
CA LEU A 113 -2.46 -1.97 16.09
C LEU A 113 -1.75 -3.00 16.95
N LYS A 114 -2.35 -4.18 17.14
CA LYS A 114 -1.70 -5.29 17.86
C LYS A 114 -0.44 -5.74 17.14
N GLY A 115 -0.45 -5.84 15.81
CA GLY A 115 0.73 -6.18 15.01
C GLY A 115 1.87 -5.16 15.17
N LEU A 116 1.55 -3.87 15.17
CA LEU A 116 2.50 -2.78 15.44
C LEU A 116 3.08 -2.90 16.87
N GLN A 117 2.22 -3.12 17.87
CA GLN A 117 2.61 -3.25 19.28
C GLN A 117 3.54 -4.46 19.51
N GLU A 118 3.27 -5.60 18.89
CA GLU A 118 4.13 -6.80 18.98
C GLU A 118 5.54 -6.57 18.40
N LYS A 119 5.71 -5.53 17.56
CA LYS A 119 7.00 -5.08 17.02
C LYS A 119 7.58 -3.87 17.78
N ASN A 120 6.99 -3.47 18.91
CA ASN A 120 7.37 -2.29 19.69
C ASN A 120 7.42 -1.00 18.83
N TYR A 121 6.49 -0.86 17.88
CA TYR A 121 6.40 0.34 17.03
C TYR A 121 6.01 1.56 17.89
N PRO A 122 6.67 2.74 17.70
CA PRO A 122 6.40 3.92 18.52
C PRO A 122 4.97 4.43 18.37
N GLU A 123 4.25 4.62 19.47
CA GLU A 123 2.85 5.06 19.46
C GLU A 123 2.68 6.48 18.90
N ASP A 124 3.65 7.36 19.11
CA ASP A 124 3.67 8.73 18.57
C ASP A 124 3.77 8.79 17.03
N LYS A 125 4.10 7.67 16.41
CA LYS A 125 4.14 7.48 14.94
C LYS A 125 2.92 6.79 14.37
N VAL A 126 1.91 6.53 15.20
CA VAL A 126 0.65 5.93 14.78
C VAL A 126 -0.48 6.95 14.89
N PHE A 127 -1.22 7.14 13.82
CA PHE A 127 -2.44 7.93 13.81
C PHE A 127 -3.63 7.03 13.48
N VAL A 128 -4.61 7.04 14.37
CA VAL A 128 -5.87 6.32 14.17
C VAL A 128 -6.92 7.30 13.68
N ALA A 129 -7.38 7.08 12.47
CA ALA A 129 -8.40 7.89 11.81
C ALA A 129 -9.74 7.15 11.78
N ASP A 130 -10.83 7.84 12.09
CA ASP A 130 -12.16 7.24 11.91
C ASP A 130 -12.59 7.27 10.45
N THR A 131 -12.15 8.27 9.69
CA THR A 131 -12.44 8.43 8.26
C THR A 131 -11.16 8.63 7.43
N PHE A 132 -11.27 8.38 6.14
CA PHE A 132 -10.19 8.70 5.20
C PHE A 132 -9.89 10.20 5.15
N ALA A 133 -10.91 11.05 5.29
CA ALA A 133 -10.75 12.51 5.35
C ALA A 133 -9.89 12.94 6.54
N ASP A 134 -10.04 12.32 7.70
CA ASP A 134 -9.21 12.60 8.89
C ASP A 134 -7.74 12.21 8.64
N ALA A 135 -7.51 11.06 7.99
CA ALA A 135 -6.16 10.64 7.59
C ALA A 135 -5.53 11.63 6.60
N GLN A 136 -6.30 12.10 5.62
CA GLN A 136 -5.83 13.10 4.65
C GLN A 136 -5.50 14.44 5.32
N ALA A 137 -6.34 14.91 6.24
CA ALA A 137 -6.08 16.12 7.00
C ALA A 137 -4.80 16.01 7.84
N ARG A 138 -4.58 14.84 8.47
CA ARG A 138 -3.34 14.57 9.20
C ARG A 138 -2.13 14.50 8.28
N LEU A 139 -2.26 13.83 7.13
CA LEU A 139 -1.19 13.74 6.14
C LEU A 139 -0.74 15.14 5.69
N ALA A 140 -1.68 16.03 5.41
CA ALA A 140 -1.38 17.40 5.00
C ALA A 140 -0.57 18.19 6.04
N GLN A 141 -0.68 17.84 7.33
CA GLN A 141 0.08 18.49 8.41
C GLN A 141 1.51 17.95 8.54
N ILE A 142 1.75 16.67 8.22
CA ILE A 142 3.03 16.00 8.54
C ILE A 142 3.91 15.70 7.34
N ALA A 143 3.31 15.60 6.14
CA ALA A 143 4.03 15.24 4.93
C ALA A 143 4.96 16.38 4.46
N GLN A 144 6.14 16.01 4.02
CA GLN A 144 7.18 16.92 3.55
C GLN A 144 7.68 16.52 2.16
N PRO A 145 8.24 17.43 1.38
CA PRO A 145 8.89 17.09 0.12
C PRO A 145 9.93 15.98 0.31
N GLY A 146 9.89 14.96 -0.53
CA GLY A 146 10.72 13.77 -0.43
C GLY A 146 10.04 12.59 0.24
N ASP A 147 8.97 12.79 1.00
CA ASP A 147 8.21 11.69 1.61
C ASP A 147 7.52 10.84 0.55
N THR A 148 7.31 9.57 0.88
CA THR A 148 6.53 8.63 0.06
C THR A 148 5.35 8.12 0.86
N VAL A 149 4.16 8.22 0.27
CA VAL A 149 2.89 7.77 0.87
C VAL A 149 2.37 6.59 0.09
N LEU A 150 2.17 5.47 0.77
CA LEU A 150 1.46 4.30 0.25
C LEU A 150 0.00 4.36 0.69
N TYR A 151 -0.92 4.39 -0.27
CA TYR A 151 -2.33 4.10 -0.06
C TYR A 151 -2.53 2.61 -0.32
N GLU A 152 -2.70 1.85 0.76
CA GLU A 152 -2.84 0.40 0.72
C GLU A 152 -4.28 0.02 1.04
N ASN A 153 -4.99 -0.46 0.03
CA ASN A 153 -6.40 -0.80 0.05
C ASN A 153 -7.36 0.40 0.24
N ASP A 154 -8.58 0.25 -0.25
CA ASP A 154 -9.76 1.03 0.12
C ASP A 154 -10.88 0.06 0.45
N LEU A 155 -11.65 0.35 1.49
CA LEU A 155 -12.78 -0.49 1.86
C LEU A 155 -14.04 -0.05 1.10
N PRO A 156 -14.85 -1.00 0.61
CA PRO A 156 -16.20 -0.71 0.17
C PRO A 156 -17.01 0.00 1.27
N ASP A 157 -18.00 0.81 0.88
CA ASP A 157 -18.77 1.63 1.82
C ASP A 157 -19.47 0.80 2.92
N THR A 158 -19.74 -0.48 2.67
CA THR A 158 -20.31 -1.41 3.65
C THR A 158 -19.38 -1.71 4.83
N PHE A 159 -18.10 -1.38 4.74
CA PHE A 159 -17.08 -1.60 5.78
C PHE A 159 -16.48 -0.30 6.34
N LYS A 160 -17.02 0.84 5.93
CA LYS A 160 -16.59 2.17 6.40
C LYS A 160 -17.32 2.61 7.65
#